data_c825f0e17614fe868f066c3d701d5d46
#
_entry.id   c825f0e17614fe868f066c3d701d5d46
#
_cell.length_a   1.000
_cell.length_b   1.000
_cell.length_c   1.000
_cell.angle_alpha   90.00
_cell.angle_beta   90.00
_cell.angle_gamma   90.00
#
_symmetry.space_group_name_H-M   'P 1'
#
loop_
_entity.id
_entity.type
_entity.pdbx_description
1 polymer ?
#
loop_
_entity_poly.entity_id
_entity_poly.type
_entity_poly.pdbx_seq_one_letter_code
_entity_poly.pdbx_strand_id
1 'polypeptide(L)'
;SPADYAKYYTIKEYRYNNTTHHTRNLLLWLDPTVDGLKTGYTEAAGYCLISSAKRGPRRLISVVLGTASDSVRAQESLKLLNYGFQFYDAVQLYAKDQAVSSLKVWKGGASTVKAGFTSDFVVSVPKGFAQKVQADLVSQQPLMAPVSAGQTIATLKLSVDGKPYGEYPVLALETVPQAGIIG
;
A
#
# COMPACT_ATOMS: atom_id res chain seq x y z
N SER A 1 11.16 -1.78 -12.75
CA SER A 1 11.20 -2.97 -11.88
C SER A 1 11.75 -2.62 -10.50
N PRO A 2 11.54 -3.46 -9.43
CA PRO A 2 12.15 -3.25 -8.12
C PRO A 2 13.68 -3.18 -8.16
N ALA A 3 14.31 -3.94 -9.06
CA ALA A 3 15.76 -3.93 -9.26
C ALA A 3 16.25 -2.58 -9.84
N ASP A 4 15.55 -2.04 -10.83
CA ASP A 4 15.87 -0.74 -11.41
C ASP A 4 15.66 0.38 -10.38
N TYR A 5 14.59 0.28 -9.59
CA TYR A 5 14.33 1.22 -8.51
C TYR A 5 15.51 1.26 -7.53
N ALA A 6 15.91 0.13 -6.97
CA ALA A 6 17.03 0.04 -6.04
C ALA A 6 18.34 0.55 -6.64
N LYS A 7 18.56 0.32 -7.94
CA LYS A 7 19.79 0.70 -8.64
C LYS A 7 19.90 2.20 -8.93
N TYR A 8 18.80 2.85 -9.35
CA TYR A 8 18.88 4.21 -9.91
C TYR A 8 18.41 5.30 -8.97
N TYR A 9 17.42 5.05 -8.12
CA TYR A 9 16.84 6.10 -7.27
C TYR A 9 17.67 6.43 -6.02
N THR A 10 18.64 5.57 -5.67
CA THR A 10 19.55 5.75 -4.54
C THR A 10 20.89 6.40 -4.94
N ILE A 11 21.11 6.63 -6.24
CA ILE A 11 22.36 7.24 -6.71
C ILE A 11 22.47 8.68 -6.19
N LYS A 12 23.50 8.94 -5.40
CA LYS A 12 23.81 10.27 -4.85
C LYS A 12 24.62 11.12 -5.80
N GLU A 13 25.52 10.49 -6.55
CA GLU A 13 26.43 11.14 -7.48
C GLU A 13 26.64 10.28 -8.73
N TYR A 14 26.77 10.91 -9.88
CA TYR A 14 27.21 10.25 -11.10
C TYR A 14 28.11 11.17 -11.92
N ARG A 15 29.05 10.61 -12.66
CA ARG A 15 29.97 11.36 -13.50
C ARG A 15 29.63 11.19 -14.97
N TYR A 16 29.49 12.31 -15.66
CA TYR A 16 29.26 12.36 -17.10
C TYR A 16 30.02 13.54 -17.71
N ASN A 17 30.68 13.33 -18.84
CA ASN A 17 31.51 14.36 -19.55
C ASN A 17 32.46 15.11 -18.60
N ASN A 18 33.24 14.38 -17.78
CA ASN A 18 34.15 14.93 -16.77
C ASN A 18 33.51 15.85 -15.71
N THR A 19 32.19 15.90 -15.65
CA THR A 19 31.43 16.65 -14.64
C THR A 19 30.77 15.70 -13.67
N THR A 20 30.90 15.98 -12.36
CA THR A 20 30.20 15.25 -11.32
C THR A 20 28.85 15.92 -11.09
N HIS A 21 27.79 15.14 -11.17
CA HIS A 21 26.42 15.56 -10.91
C HIS A 21 25.95 14.94 -9.59
N HIS A 22 25.36 15.77 -8.74
CA HIS A 22 24.79 15.35 -7.47
C HIS A 22 23.27 15.21 -7.60
N THR A 23 22.71 14.28 -6.80
CA THR A 23 21.26 14.17 -6.70
C THR A 23 20.65 15.47 -6.17
N ARG A 24 19.48 15.84 -6.71
CA ARG A 24 18.67 16.94 -6.18
C ARG A 24 17.81 16.52 -4.97
N ASN A 25 17.80 15.23 -4.66
CA ASN A 25 17.11 14.68 -3.49
C ASN A 25 18.07 14.68 -2.29
N LEU A 26 18.18 15.82 -1.59
CA LEU A 26 19.04 15.97 -0.42
C LEU A 26 18.70 15.01 0.72
N LEU A 27 17.47 14.48 0.76
CA LEU A 27 17.05 13.56 1.80
C LEU A 27 17.82 12.22 1.76
N LEU A 28 18.34 11.81 0.60
CA LEU A 28 19.22 10.65 0.48
C LEU A 28 20.53 10.79 1.29
N TRP A 29 20.96 12.02 1.57
CA TRP A 29 22.14 12.31 2.39
C TRP A 29 21.80 12.35 3.89
N LEU A 30 20.56 12.76 4.22
CA LEU A 30 20.12 12.95 5.60
C LEU A 30 19.65 11.66 6.27
N ASP A 31 19.08 10.72 5.52
CA ASP A 31 18.52 9.47 6.05
C ASP A 31 18.90 8.29 5.15
N PRO A 32 19.74 7.35 5.64
CA PRO A 32 20.16 6.19 4.88
C PRO A 32 19.04 5.19 4.57
N THR A 33 17.88 5.31 5.24
CA THR A 33 16.70 4.48 4.98
C THR A 33 15.85 4.98 3.81
N VAL A 34 16.15 6.19 3.32
CA VAL A 34 15.49 6.78 2.14
C VAL A 34 16.10 6.18 0.87
N ASP A 35 15.23 5.74 -0.04
CA ASP A 35 15.61 5.09 -1.29
C ASP A 35 14.95 5.70 -2.55
N GLY A 36 14.40 6.92 -2.45
CA GLY A 36 13.79 7.65 -3.55
C GLY A 36 13.01 8.86 -3.07
N LEU A 37 12.28 9.61 -3.92
CA LEU A 37 11.84 9.14 -5.24
C LEU A 37 12.02 10.25 -6.29
N LYS A 38 11.28 11.38 -6.16
CA LYS A 38 11.24 12.43 -7.20
C LYS A 38 11.18 13.83 -6.61
N THR A 39 12.07 14.70 -7.08
CA THR A 39 12.02 16.13 -6.80
C THR A 39 11.32 16.89 -7.91
N GLY A 40 10.66 17.99 -7.58
CA GLY A 40 10.09 18.94 -8.52
C GLY A 40 10.33 20.38 -8.08
N TYR A 41 10.38 21.30 -9.06
CA TYR A 41 10.42 22.73 -8.80
C TYR A 41 9.85 23.50 -9.99
N THR A 42 9.00 24.46 -9.71
CA THR A 42 8.65 25.59 -10.57
C THR A 42 8.47 26.81 -9.69
N GLU A 43 8.57 28.02 -10.25
CA GLU A 43 8.33 29.25 -9.48
C GLU A 43 6.95 29.27 -8.83
N ALA A 44 5.93 28.78 -9.53
CA ALA A 44 4.56 28.75 -9.03
C ALA A 44 4.31 27.63 -7.99
N ALA A 45 4.97 26.49 -8.14
CA ALA A 45 4.73 25.33 -7.26
C ALA A 45 5.69 25.25 -6.07
N GLY A 46 6.77 26.03 -6.06
CA GLY A 46 7.84 25.95 -5.07
C GLY A 46 8.63 24.63 -5.15
N TYR A 47 9.37 24.31 -4.11
CA TYR A 47 10.16 23.09 -4.04
C TYR A 47 9.29 21.93 -3.53
N CYS A 48 9.24 20.86 -4.32
CA CYS A 48 8.42 19.68 -4.06
C CYS A 48 9.30 18.41 -3.97
N LEU A 49 8.89 17.46 -3.13
CA LEU A 49 9.55 16.17 -2.98
C LEU A 49 8.54 15.07 -2.67
N ILE A 50 8.56 14.02 -3.47
CA ILE A 50 8.01 12.72 -3.10
C ILE A 50 9.19 11.89 -2.63
N SER A 51 9.15 11.40 -1.40
CA SER A 51 10.19 10.54 -0.86
C SER A 51 9.65 9.21 -0.37
N SER A 52 10.51 8.20 -0.40
CA SER A 52 10.22 6.85 0.07
C SER A 52 11.34 6.42 1.02
N ALA A 53 10.95 5.84 2.14
CA ALA A 53 11.88 5.27 3.11
C ALA A 53 11.41 3.88 3.55
N LYS A 54 12.37 2.96 3.78
CA LYS A 54 12.10 1.62 4.27
C LYS A 54 12.90 1.37 5.55
N ARG A 55 12.18 1.12 6.66
CA ARG A 55 12.76 0.76 7.96
C ARG A 55 12.22 -0.61 8.39
N GLY A 56 13.09 -1.62 8.38
CA GLY A 56 12.68 -3.02 8.56
C GLY A 56 11.67 -3.45 7.48
N PRO A 57 10.55 -4.05 7.85
CA PRO A 57 9.51 -4.49 6.89
C PRO A 57 8.61 -3.33 6.42
N ARG A 58 8.67 -2.16 7.07
CA ARG A 58 7.77 -1.03 6.79
C ARG A 58 8.35 -0.09 5.76
N ARG A 59 7.51 0.32 4.82
CA ARG A 59 7.78 1.40 3.86
C ARG A 59 6.77 2.52 4.04
N LEU A 60 7.28 3.75 4.09
CA LEU A 60 6.45 4.96 4.05
C LEU A 60 6.82 5.82 2.85
N ILE A 61 5.84 6.54 2.36
CA ILE A 61 5.98 7.55 1.31
C ILE A 61 5.52 8.87 1.89
N SER A 62 6.31 9.93 1.69
CA SER A 62 5.89 11.29 2.01
C SER A 62 5.80 12.13 0.75
N VAL A 63 4.85 13.07 0.74
CA VAL A 63 4.65 14.05 -0.33
C VAL A 63 4.69 15.42 0.31
N VAL A 64 5.66 16.25 -0.09
CA VAL A 64 5.85 17.62 0.37
C VAL A 64 5.81 18.53 -0.83
N LEU A 65 4.97 19.56 -0.80
CA LEU A 65 4.76 20.50 -1.89
C LEU A 65 4.93 21.93 -1.40
N GLY A 66 5.39 22.83 -2.27
CA GLY A 66 5.34 24.26 -2.04
C GLY A 66 6.32 24.78 -1.00
N THR A 67 7.44 24.10 -0.73
CA THR A 67 8.43 24.61 0.23
C THR A 67 9.33 25.67 -0.37
N ALA A 68 10.00 26.46 0.52
CA ALA A 68 10.79 27.61 0.13
C ALA A 68 12.16 27.25 -0.48
N SER A 69 12.68 26.05 -0.22
CA SER A 69 13.98 25.61 -0.72
C SER A 69 14.10 24.09 -0.81
N ASP A 70 15.16 23.61 -1.47
CA ASP A 70 15.53 22.20 -1.55
C ASP A 70 15.87 21.60 -0.18
N SER A 71 16.54 22.37 0.69
CA SER A 71 16.82 21.97 2.08
C SER A 71 15.55 21.85 2.89
N VAL A 72 14.62 22.79 2.79
CA VAL A 72 13.35 22.77 3.53
C VAL A 72 12.50 21.56 3.10
N ARG A 73 12.34 21.31 1.78
CA ARG A 73 11.57 20.13 1.33
C ARG A 73 12.15 18.81 1.87
N ALA A 74 13.49 18.69 1.95
CA ALA A 74 14.14 17.51 2.49
C ALA A 74 13.89 17.37 3.99
N GLN A 75 14.00 18.46 4.76
CA GLN A 75 13.76 18.45 6.21
C GLN A 75 12.30 18.14 6.56
N GLU A 76 11.34 18.76 5.86
CA GLU A 76 9.92 18.50 6.08
C GLU A 76 9.53 17.06 5.70
N SER A 77 10.10 16.51 4.64
CA SER A 77 9.93 15.10 4.29
C SER A 77 10.48 14.16 5.37
N LEU A 78 11.65 14.49 5.94
CA LEU A 78 12.24 13.71 7.04
C LEU A 78 11.36 13.73 8.29
N LYS A 79 10.82 14.89 8.64
CA LYS A 79 9.89 15.02 9.77
C LYS A 79 8.64 14.15 9.59
N LEU A 80 8.03 14.17 8.40
CA LEU A 80 6.85 13.36 8.08
C LEU A 80 7.15 11.86 8.14
N LEU A 81 8.27 11.41 7.57
CA LEU A 81 8.69 10.02 7.62
C LEU A 81 8.93 9.58 9.07
N ASN A 82 9.66 10.37 9.86
CA ASN A 82 9.92 10.09 11.26
C ASN A 82 8.62 10.03 12.07
N TYR A 83 7.69 10.96 11.84
CA TYR A 83 6.38 10.93 12.46
C TYR A 83 5.62 9.63 12.16
N GLY A 84 5.55 9.24 10.88
CA GLY A 84 4.87 8.03 10.46
C GLY A 84 5.51 6.76 11.04
N PHE A 85 6.84 6.66 11.09
CA PHE A 85 7.53 5.51 11.69
C PHE A 85 7.42 5.48 13.22
N GLN A 86 7.34 6.63 13.86
CA GLN A 86 7.26 6.73 15.32
C GLN A 86 5.86 6.49 15.87
N PHE A 87 4.83 7.03 15.21
CA PHE A 87 3.47 7.08 15.77
C PHE A 87 2.48 6.09 15.14
N TYR A 88 2.89 5.34 14.11
CA TYR A 88 2.04 4.36 13.45
C TYR A 88 2.74 3.01 13.38
N ASP A 89 1.95 1.93 13.48
CA ASP A 89 2.36 0.56 13.24
C ASP A 89 1.68 0.01 11.97
N ALA A 90 2.35 -0.93 11.31
CA ALA A 90 1.76 -1.70 10.23
C ALA A 90 1.32 -3.05 10.79
N VAL A 91 0.05 -3.38 10.57
CA VAL A 91 -0.57 -4.64 11.03
C VAL A 91 -0.97 -5.44 9.80
N GLN A 92 -0.38 -6.61 9.62
CA GLN A 92 -0.82 -7.56 8.59
C GLN A 92 -2.03 -8.32 9.12
N LEU A 93 -3.19 -8.12 8.50
CA LEU A 93 -4.42 -8.79 8.87
C LEU A 93 -4.60 -10.12 8.14
N TYR A 94 -4.23 -10.14 6.84
CA TYR A 94 -4.32 -11.34 6.01
C TYR A 94 -3.11 -11.44 5.10
N ALA A 95 -2.61 -12.66 4.89
CA ALA A 95 -1.59 -12.93 3.89
C ALA A 95 -2.20 -13.00 2.49
N LYS A 96 -1.34 -12.82 1.48
CA LYS A 96 -1.70 -13.05 0.07
C LYS A 96 -2.36 -14.43 -0.09
N ASP A 97 -3.47 -14.47 -0.83
CA ASP A 97 -4.24 -15.68 -1.17
C ASP A 97 -4.78 -16.46 0.04
N GLN A 98 -4.69 -15.88 1.24
CA GLN A 98 -5.35 -16.41 2.44
C GLN A 98 -6.85 -16.15 2.35
N ALA A 99 -7.65 -17.19 2.55
CA ALA A 99 -9.10 -17.03 2.63
C ALA A 99 -9.50 -16.28 3.90
N VAL A 100 -10.17 -15.14 3.74
CA VAL A 100 -10.85 -14.42 4.82
C VAL A 100 -12.11 -15.17 5.20
N SER A 101 -12.85 -15.69 4.21
CA SER A 101 -14.06 -16.47 4.35
C SER A 101 -14.32 -17.32 3.10
N SER A 102 -15.25 -18.30 3.22
CA SER A 102 -15.83 -19.01 2.10
C SER A 102 -17.28 -18.60 1.94
N LEU A 103 -17.64 -18.04 0.80
CA LEU A 103 -18.97 -17.52 0.50
C LEU A 103 -19.76 -18.51 -0.35
N LYS A 104 -21.05 -18.66 -0.06
CA LYS A 104 -21.94 -19.55 -0.84
C LYS A 104 -22.16 -19.01 -2.25
N VAL A 105 -22.13 -19.92 -3.23
CA VAL A 105 -22.41 -19.62 -4.64
C VAL A 105 -23.58 -20.47 -5.11
N TRP A 106 -24.58 -19.82 -5.71
CA TRP A 106 -25.73 -20.47 -6.28
C TRP A 106 -25.53 -20.72 -7.78
N LYS A 107 -26.08 -21.84 -8.28
CA LYS A 107 -25.99 -22.28 -9.68
C LYS A 107 -24.53 -22.40 -10.17
N GLY A 108 -23.57 -22.63 -9.26
CA GLY A 108 -22.17 -22.81 -9.60
C GLY A 108 -21.76 -24.28 -9.68
N GLY A 109 -20.69 -24.56 -10.43
CA GLY A 109 -20.04 -25.86 -10.44
C GLY A 109 -19.38 -26.22 -9.08
N ALA A 110 -19.21 -25.22 -8.19
CA ALA A 110 -18.89 -25.39 -6.78
C ALA A 110 -19.91 -24.63 -5.92
N SER A 111 -20.15 -25.13 -4.71
CA SER A 111 -21.12 -24.54 -3.77
C SER A 111 -20.60 -23.33 -3.01
N THR A 112 -19.29 -23.12 -3.01
CA THR A 112 -18.60 -22.00 -2.33
C THR A 112 -17.47 -21.46 -3.17
N VAL A 113 -17.05 -20.22 -2.86
CA VAL A 113 -15.86 -19.57 -3.39
C VAL A 113 -15.05 -18.94 -2.23
N LYS A 114 -13.75 -19.10 -2.27
CA LYS A 114 -12.85 -18.45 -1.31
C LYS A 114 -12.76 -16.97 -1.61
N ALA A 115 -12.99 -16.14 -0.57
CA ALA A 115 -12.88 -14.70 -0.59
C ALA A 115 -11.60 -14.28 0.14
N GLY A 116 -10.81 -13.38 -0.44
CA GLY A 116 -9.55 -12.93 0.16
C GLY A 116 -8.89 -11.79 -0.61
N PHE A 117 -7.59 -11.65 -0.42
CA PHE A 117 -6.76 -10.61 -1.04
C PHE A 117 -5.67 -11.25 -1.91
N THR A 118 -5.36 -10.63 -3.05
CA THR A 118 -4.32 -11.09 -4.00
C THR A 118 -2.91 -10.60 -3.65
N SER A 119 -2.78 -9.85 -2.58
CA SER A 119 -1.52 -9.41 -1.95
C SER A 119 -1.69 -9.41 -0.44
N ASP A 120 -0.58 -9.33 0.30
CA ASP A 120 -0.66 -9.16 1.76
C ASP A 120 -1.50 -7.93 2.11
N PHE A 121 -2.49 -8.13 2.97
CA PHE A 121 -3.36 -7.04 3.42
C PHE A 121 -2.84 -6.48 4.74
N VAL A 122 -2.19 -5.33 4.61
CA VAL A 122 -1.54 -4.62 5.71
C VAL A 122 -2.22 -3.27 5.89
N VAL A 123 -2.56 -2.93 7.13
CA VAL A 123 -3.10 -1.61 7.48
C VAL A 123 -2.17 -0.87 8.41
N SER A 124 -2.15 0.47 8.28
CA SER A 124 -1.39 1.34 9.17
C SER A 124 -2.34 1.86 10.24
N VAL A 125 -2.02 1.64 11.51
CA VAL A 125 -2.83 2.08 12.65
C VAL A 125 -1.98 2.88 13.63
N PRO A 126 -2.57 3.77 14.45
CA PRO A 126 -1.84 4.44 15.51
C PRO A 126 -1.12 3.43 16.41
N LYS A 127 0.08 3.77 16.86
CA LYS A 127 0.90 2.91 17.70
C LYS A 127 0.15 2.51 18.98
N GLY A 128 0.19 1.22 19.30
CA GLY A 128 -0.55 0.64 20.44
C GLY A 128 -2.00 0.27 20.15
N PHE A 129 -2.51 0.51 18.94
CA PHE A 129 -3.89 0.18 18.55
C PHE A 129 -4.03 -1.12 17.74
N ALA A 130 -2.96 -1.85 17.49
CA ALA A 130 -2.99 -3.10 16.74
C ALA A 130 -3.99 -4.12 17.29
N GLN A 131 -4.09 -4.23 18.62
CA GLN A 131 -5.01 -5.14 19.33
C GLN A 131 -6.46 -4.66 19.29
N LYS A 132 -6.72 -3.43 18.86
CA LYS A 132 -8.05 -2.81 18.78
C LYS A 132 -8.63 -2.78 17.39
N VAL A 133 -7.97 -3.43 16.44
CA VAL A 133 -8.45 -3.59 15.07
C VAL A 133 -9.49 -4.69 15.03
N GLN A 134 -10.67 -4.38 14.51
CA GLN A 134 -11.75 -5.35 14.26
C GLN A 134 -12.09 -5.33 12.77
N ALA A 135 -12.42 -6.49 12.23
CA ALA A 135 -12.69 -6.67 10.82
C ALA A 135 -14.01 -7.44 10.63
N ASP A 136 -14.98 -6.82 9.99
CA ASP A 136 -16.28 -7.38 9.67
C ASP A 136 -16.42 -7.57 8.17
N LEU A 137 -16.71 -8.80 7.73
CA LEU A 137 -16.94 -9.11 6.32
C LEU A 137 -18.42 -8.95 5.98
N VAL A 138 -18.69 -8.06 5.03
CA VAL A 138 -20.03 -7.82 4.48
C VAL A 138 -20.07 -8.32 3.04
N SER A 139 -20.93 -9.27 2.74
CA SER A 139 -21.13 -9.77 1.38
C SER A 139 -22.59 -9.73 0.96
N GLN A 140 -22.84 -9.48 -0.32
CA GLN A 140 -24.17 -9.63 -0.89
C GLN A 140 -24.43 -11.13 -1.13
N GLN A 141 -25.23 -11.73 -0.29
CA GLN A 141 -25.62 -13.13 -0.42
C GLN A 141 -27.03 -13.27 -1.00
N PRO A 142 -27.31 -14.29 -1.82
CA PRO A 142 -26.35 -15.28 -2.36
C PRO A 142 -25.57 -14.73 -3.56
N LEU A 143 -24.31 -15.17 -3.69
CA LEU A 143 -23.57 -14.97 -4.94
C LEU A 143 -24.10 -15.89 -6.02
N MET A 144 -24.24 -15.38 -7.25
CA MET A 144 -24.69 -16.17 -8.39
C MET A 144 -23.50 -16.48 -9.31
N ALA A 145 -23.37 -17.75 -9.70
CA ALA A 145 -22.38 -18.14 -10.72
C ALA A 145 -22.75 -17.58 -12.12
N PRO A 146 -21.75 -17.31 -12.99
CA PRO A 146 -20.34 -17.55 -12.77
C PRO A 146 -19.69 -16.46 -11.89
N VAL A 147 -18.68 -16.84 -11.10
CA VAL A 147 -17.82 -15.95 -10.34
C VAL A 147 -16.40 -16.05 -10.89
N SER A 148 -15.79 -14.96 -11.27
CA SER A 148 -14.43 -14.93 -11.80
C SER A 148 -13.40 -14.64 -10.71
N ALA A 149 -12.24 -15.29 -10.77
CA ALA A 149 -11.12 -14.92 -9.90
C ALA A 149 -10.78 -13.43 -10.07
N GLY A 150 -10.54 -12.73 -8.96
CA GLY A 150 -10.31 -11.29 -8.94
C GLY A 150 -11.57 -10.43 -8.94
N GLN A 151 -12.76 -11.01 -9.08
CA GLN A 151 -14.02 -10.29 -8.94
C GLN A 151 -14.23 -9.86 -7.47
N THR A 152 -14.66 -8.61 -7.25
CA THR A 152 -15.08 -8.15 -5.92
C THR A 152 -16.38 -8.85 -5.52
N ILE A 153 -16.37 -9.59 -4.42
CA ILE A 153 -17.51 -10.40 -3.94
C ILE A 153 -17.92 -10.06 -2.50
N ALA A 154 -17.14 -9.26 -1.81
CA ALA A 154 -17.44 -8.79 -0.46
C ALA A 154 -16.70 -7.50 -0.16
N THR A 155 -17.00 -6.89 0.98
CA THR A 155 -16.29 -5.74 1.54
C THR A 155 -15.87 -6.07 2.95
N LEU A 156 -14.60 -5.86 3.27
CA LEU A 156 -14.08 -5.91 4.62
C LEU A 156 -14.18 -4.52 5.25
N LYS A 157 -14.99 -4.38 6.29
CA LYS A 157 -15.12 -3.16 7.08
C LYS A 157 -14.20 -3.24 8.28
N LEU A 158 -13.29 -2.27 8.39
CA LEU A 158 -12.40 -2.17 9.54
C LEU A 158 -12.87 -1.10 10.51
N SER A 159 -12.76 -1.41 11.78
CA SER A 159 -12.84 -0.44 12.87
C SER A 159 -11.59 -0.53 13.75
N VAL A 160 -11.21 0.59 14.35
CA VAL A 160 -10.12 0.68 15.32
C VAL A 160 -10.67 1.36 16.57
N ASP A 161 -10.58 0.68 17.72
CA ASP A 161 -11.14 1.16 18.99
C ASP A 161 -12.64 1.54 18.86
N GLY A 162 -13.40 0.71 18.14
CA GLY A 162 -14.84 0.90 17.89
C GLY A 162 -15.21 2.00 16.89
N LYS A 163 -14.23 2.68 16.29
CA LYS A 163 -14.48 3.73 15.29
C LYS A 163 -14.24 3.20 13.88
N PRO A 164 -15.10 3.53 12.90
CA PRO A 164 -14.88 3.17 11.50
C PRO A 164 -13.50 3.65 11.03
N TYR A 165 -12.75 2.75 10.37
CA TYR A 165 -11.39 3.03 9.92
C TYR A 165 -11.24 2.97 8.39
N GLY A 166 -11.92 2.03 7.74
CA GLY A 166 -11.90 1.89 6.29
C GLY A 166 -12.72 0.71 5.79
N GLU A 167 -13.00 0.73 4.49
CA GLU A 167 -13.69 -0.34 3.78
C GLU A 167 -12.81 -0.79 2.60
N TYR A 168 -12.66 -2.11 2.43
CA TYR A 168 -11.73 -2.70 1.47
C TYR A 168 -12.43 -3.79 0.66
N PRO A 169 -12.30 -3.80 -0.68
CA PRO A 169 -12.87 -4.83 -1.52
C PRO A 169 -12.18 -6.17 -1.26
N VAL A 170 -12.99 -7.22 -1.10
CA VAL A 170 -12.52 -8.60 -0.97
C VAL A 170 -12.85 -9.34 -2.25
N LEU A 171 -11.86 -10.04 -2.79
CA LEU A 171 -11.91 -10.62 -4.11
C LEU A 171 -12.14 -12.13 -4.04
N ALA A 172 -12.76 -12.69 -5.09
CA ALA A 172 -12.75 -14.13 -5.32
C ALA A 172 -11.33 -14.59 -5.61
N LEU A 173 -10.83 -15.57 -4.84
CA LEU A 173 -9.48 -16.14 -5.04
C LEU A 173 -9.47 -17.24 -6.12
N GLU A 174 -10.63 -17.69 -6.54
CA GLU A 174 -10.80 -18.76 -7.51
C GLU A 174 -12.01 -18.48 -8.41
N THR A 175 -12.05 -19.14 -9.56
CA THR A 175 -13.19 -19.05 -10.49
C THR A 175 -14.17 -20.17 -10.18
N VAL A 176 -15.47 -19.83 -10.11
CA VAL A 176 -16.58 -20.80 -10.02
C VAL A 176 -17.42 -20.66 -11.29
N PRO A 177 -17.34 -21.61 -12.22
CA PRO A 177 -18.17 -21.59 -13.43
C PRO A 177 -19.62 -21.86 -13.09
N GLN A 178 -20.53 -21.54 -13.99
CA GLN A 178 -21.92 -21.95 -13.90
C GLN A 178 -22.03 -23.47 -13.94
N ALA A 179 -22.89 -24.06 -13.11
CA ALA A 179 -23.18 -25.48 -13.17
C ALA A 179 -23.73 -25.84 -14.58
N GLY A 180 -23.19 -26.89 -15.17
CA GLY A 180 -23.74 -27.44 -16.41
C GLY A 180 -25.16 -27.99 -16.15
N ILE A 181 -26.03 -27.83 -17.13
CA ILE A 181 -27.31 -28.55 -17.14
C ILE A 181 -26.95 -30.00 -17.46
N ILE A 182 -26.92 -30.84 -16.44
CA ILE A 182 -26.93 -32.29 -16.67
C ILE A 182 -28.37 -32.61 -17.03
N GLY A 183 -28.60 -32.91 -18.29
CA GLY A 183 -29.86 -33.42 -18.79
C GLY A 183 -30.08 -34.84 -18.32
#